data_0488350edb032a71e7a3638750ac897f
#
_entry.id   0488350edb032a71e7a3638750ac897f
#
_cell.length_a   1.000
_cell.length_b   1.000
_cell.length_c   1.000
_cell.angle_alpha   90.00
_cell.angle_beta   90.00
_cell.angle_gamma   90.00
#
_symmetry.space_group_name_H-M   'P 1'
#
loop_
_entity.id
_entity.type
_entity.pdbx_description
1 polymer ?
#
loop_
_entity_poly.entity_id
_entity_poly.type
_entity_poly.pdbx_seq_one_letter_code
_entity_poly.pdbx_strand_id
1 'polypeptide(L)'
;GYILQQSRNFATEALNPHAATLRMRGRPKVMLARTYEEAMQLYERYKDNCLGVISDVRFPMHGARDSEAGFKLLEDIRKQDEYVPLIMESSETANKYRADREHFHFVDKNSKMLSVELRHLIEEHMGFGDFVFRDPHTHKEIARVSTLKQLQDNIFKIPSDSMLYHISRNHISRWLCARAIFPVSK
;
A
#
# COMPACT_ATOMS: atom_id res chain seq x y z
N GLY A 1 7.89 14.28 -3.19
CA GLY A 1 8.20 13.51 -4.24
C GLY A 1 7.15 12.75 -5.02
N TYR A 2 7.40 11.48 -5.25
CA TYR A 2 6.66 10.60 -6.18
C TYR A 2 5.17 10.44 -5.85
N ILE A 3 4.80 10.17 -4.60
CA ILE A 3 3.40 10.00 -4.18
C ILE A 3 2.58 11.27 -4.43
N LEU A 4 3.16 12.44 -4.19
CA LEU A 4 2.51 13.73 -4.48
C LEU A 4 2.35 13.98 -5.99
N GLN A 5 3.26 13.48 -6.82
CA GLN A 5 3.19 13.61 -8.27
C GLN A 5 2.14 12.65 -8.84
N GLN A 6 2.06 11.41 -8.36
CA GLN A 6 1.00 10.46 -8.74
C GLN A 6 -0.39 10.97 -8.36
N SER A 7 -0.55 11.50 -7.16
CA SER A 7 -1.84 12.09 -6.75
C SER A 7 -2.25 13.30 -7.60
N ARG A 8 -1.30 14.02 -8.22
CA ARG A 8 -1.58 15.07 -9.21
C ARG A 8 -2.07 14.50 -10.54
N ASN A 9 -1.47 13.41 -11.01
CA ASN A 9 -1.85 12.78 -12.28
C ASN A 9 -3.27 12.21 -12.23
N PHE A 10 -3.70 11.66 -11.08
CA PHE A 10 -5.09 11.23 -10.88
C PHE A 10 -6.09 12.39 -10.82
N ALA A 11 -5.66 13.61 -10.51
CA ALA A 11 -6.54 14.78 -10.45
C ALA A 11 -6.81 15.41 -11.84
N THR A 12 -6.06 15.03 -12.88
CA THR A 12 -6.14 15.60 -14.22
C THR A 12 -7.01 14.81 -15.21
N GLU A 13 -7.49 13.61 -14.84
CA GLU A 13 -8.49 12.93 -15.66
C GLU A 13 -9.79 13.73 -15.68
N ALA A 14 -10.31 14.01 -16.87
CA ALA A 14 -11.44 14.88 -17.16
C ALA A 14 -12.71 14.49 -16.38
N LEU A 15 -12.90 15.08 -15.22
CA LEU A 15 -14.05 14.90 -14.35
C LEU A 15 -14.70 16.25 -14.07
N ASN A 16 -16.03 16.19 -13.83
CA ASN A 16 -16.80 17.27 -13.26
C ASN A 16 -15.99 18.02 -12.18
N PRO A 17 -15.93 19.38 -12.16
CA PRO A 17 -15.18 20.18 -11.19
C PRO A 17 -15.43 19.81 -9.72
N HIS A 18 -16.65 19.36 -9.39
CA HIS A 18 -17.02 18.91 -8.07
C HIS A 18 -16.31 17.59 -7.69
N ALA A 19 -16.25 16.63 -8.61
CA ALA A 19 -15.53 15.38 -8.41
C ALA A 19 -14.01 15.60 -8.32
N ALA A 20 -13.47 16.55 -9.08
CA ALA A 20 -12.07 16.98 -8.98
C ALA A 20 -11.75 17.59 -7.58
N THR A 21 -12.66 18.41 -7.06
CA THR A 21 -12.51 19.01 -5.73
C THR A 21 -12.56 17.96 -4.61
N LEU A 22 -13.46 16.98 -4.70
CA LEU A 22 -13.55 15.87 -3.74
C LEU A 22 -12.30 14.99 -3.78
N ARG A 23 -11.77 14.69 -4.96
CA ARG A 23 -10.51 13.96 -5.14
C ARG A 23 -9.31 14.72 -4.60
N MET A 24 -9.27 16.05 -4.74
CA MET A 24 -8.21 16.87 -4.16
C MET A 24 -8.21 16.82 -2.62
N ARG A 25 -9.37 16.69 -1.98
CA ARG A 25 -9.49 16.55 -0.52
C ARG A 25 -9.08 15.16 -0.02
N GLY A 26 -9.26 14.13 -0.85
CA GLY A 26 -8.95 12.74 -0.52
C GLY A 26 -7.55 12.28 -0.94
N ARG A 27 -6.61 13.17 -1.22
CA ARG A 27 -5.25 12.76 -1.62
C ARG A 27 -4.58 11.93 -0.54
N PRO A 28 -3.89 10.83 -0.94
CA PRO A 28 -3.06 10.08 -0.01
C PRO A 28 -2.05 10.99 0.66
N LYS A 29 -1.93 10.86 1.97
CA LYS A 29 -0.97 11.60 2.79
C LYS A 29 0.15 10.66 3.21
N VAL A 30 1.38 11.14 3.12
CA VAL A 30 2.52 10.49 3.75
C VAL A 30 2.63 11.04 5.16
N MET A 31 2.51 10.15 6.13
CA MET A 31 2.76 10.45 7.54
C MET A 31 4.16 9.95 7.88
N LEU A 32 4.91 10.77 8.58
CA LEU A 32 6.27 10.46 8.99
C LEU A 32 6.30 10.27 10.50
N ALA A 33 6.72 9.10 10.94
CA ALA A 33 7.02 8.79 12.32
C ALA A 33 8.55 8.66 12.50
N ARG A 34 9.05 9.08 13.64
CA ARG A 34 10.48 9.04 13.97
C ARG A 34 10.79 8.03 15.08
N THR A 35 9.78 7.55 15.78
CA THR A 35 9.88 6.54 16.82
C THR A 35 8.85 5.45 16.62
N TYR A 36 9.04 4.32 17.27
CA TYR A 36 8.10 3.20 17.28
C TYR A 36 6.73 3.64 17.81
N GLU A 37 6.73 4.36 18.93
CA GLU A 37 5.50 4.80 19.59
C GLU A 37 4.70 5.76 18.71
N GLU A 38 5.37 6.71 18.07
CA GLU A 38 4.74 7.62 17.12
C GLU A 38 4.15 6.87 15.91
N ALA A 39 4.90 5.90 15.39
CA ALA A 39 4.44 5.08 14.27
C ALA A 39 3.18 4.28 14.63
N MET A 40 3.17 3.63 15.80
CA MET A 40 2.01 2.87 16.28
C MET A 40 0.81 3.78 16.55
N GLN A 41 1.01 4.95 17.14
CA GLN A 41 -0.08 5.93 17.35
C GLN A 41 -0.69 6.39 16.03
N LEU A 42 0.13 6.69 15.02
CA LEU A 42 -0.34 7.07 13.69
C LEU A 42 -1.07 5.90 13.03
N TYR A 43 -0.53 4.69 13.12
CA TYR A 43 -1.17 3.51 12.57
C TYR A 43 -2.55 3.27 13.20
N GLU A 44 -2.64 3.21 14.54
CA GLU A 44 -3.91 3.02 15.26
C GLU A 44 -4.96 4.07 14.89
N ARG A 45 -4.54 5.32 14.72
CA ARG A 45 -5.44 6.41 14.38
C ARG A 45 -5.97 6.34 12.95
N TYR A 46 -5.20 5.79 12.02
CA TYR A 46 -5.50 5.87 10.59
C TYR A 46 -5.57 4.50 9.88
N LYS A 47 -5.50 3.39 10.61
CA LYS A 47 -5.44 2.03 10.04
C LYS A 47 -6.53 1.72 9.04
N ASP A 48 -7.76 2.20 9.26
CA ASP A 48 -8.89 1.98 8.35
C ASP A 48 -8.67 2.57 6.94
N ASN A 49 -7.76 3.51 6.79
CA ASN A 49 -7.42 4.16 5.52
C ASN A 49 -5.92 4.04 5.20
N CYS A 50 -5.21 3.17 5.90
CA CYS A 50 -3.79 2.92 5.66
C CYS A 50 -3.61 2.12 4.37
N LEU A 51 -2.88 2.68 3.40
CA LEU A 51 -2.59 2.02 2.14
C LEU A 51 -1.37 1.10 2.24
N GLY A 52 -0.50 1.34 3.20
CA GLY A 52 0.70 0.57 3.48
C GLY A 52 1.67 1.31 4.39
N VAL A 53 2.64 0.60 4.91
CA VAL A 53 3.67 1.11 5.82
C VAL A 53 5.05 0.83 5.24
N ILE A 54 5.92 1.84 5.28
CA ILE A 54 7.32 1.74 4.89
C ILE A 54 8.16 2.04 6.12
N SER A 55 9.03 1.12 6.52
CA SER A 55 9.84 1.25 7.72
C SER A 55 11.32 1.06 7.44
N ASP A 56 12.15 1.88 8.07
CA ASP A 56 13.57 1.56 8.27
C ASP A 56 13.70 0.44 9.32
N VAL A 57 14.82 -0.24 9.37
CA VAL A 57 15.12 -1.26 10.39
C VAL A 57 15.40 -0.63 11.75
N ARG A 58 16.12 0.51 11.79
CA ARG A 58 16.71 1.07 13.00
C ARG A 58 16.21 2.47 13.31
N PHE A 59 15.45 2.61 14.36
CA PHE A 59 15.00 3.90 14.88
C PHE A 59 14.72 3.80 16.39
N PRO A 60 14.44 4.93 17.07
CA PRO A 60 14.17 4.93 18.51
C PRO A 60 12.91 4.15 18.87
N MET A 61 13.03 3.34 19.93
CA MET A 61 11.96 2.63 20.60
C MET A 61 12.23 2.69 22.12
N HIS A 62 11.22 3.06 22.90
CA HIS A 62 11.33 3.28 24.35
C HIS A 62 12.44 4.28 24.75
N GLY A 63 12.61 5.33 23.92
CA GLY A 63 13.57 6.39 24.18
C GLY A 63 15.03 6.07 23.80
N ALA A 64 15.33 4.87 23.32
CA ALA A 64 16.66 4.45 22.88
C ALA A 64 16.66 3.94 21.44
N ARG A 65 17.78 4.05 20.75
CA ARG A 65 17.91 3.48 19.40
C ARG A 65 17.89 1.96 19.49
N ASP A 66 16.95 1.35 18.79
CA ASP A 66 16.78 -0.10 18.72
C ASP A 66 17.08 -0.60 17.30
N SER A 67 17.91 -1.64 17.20
CA SER A 67 18.33 -2.24 15.93
C SER A 67 17.23 -3.09 15.26
N GLU A 68 16.18 -3.40 15.99
CA GLU A 68 15.09 -4.28 15.59
C GLU A 68 13.73 -3.56 15.52
N ALA A 69 13.71 -2.24 15.81
CA ALA A 69 12.49 -1.46 15.94
C ALA A 69 11.58 -1.58 14.70
N GLY A 70 12.17 -1.58 13.49
CA GLY A 70 11.42 -1.71 12.26
C GLY A 70 10.76 -3.06 12.08
N PHE A 71 11.45 -4.15 12.42
CA PHE A 71 10.86 -5.48 12.37
C PHE A 71 9.73 -5.62 13.39
N LYS A 72 9.95 -5.18 14.64
CA LYS A 72 8.92 -5.18 15.69
C LYS A 72 7.69 -4.37 15.26
N LEU A 73 7.90 -3.18 14.69
CA LEU A 73 6.81 -2.35 14.19
C LEU A 73 5.98 -3.08 13.14
N LEU A 74 6.62 -3.63 12.11
CA LEU A 74 5.90 -4.29 11.02
C LEU A 74 5.24 -5.60 11.48
N GLU A 75 5.86 -6.35 12.38
CA GLU A 75 5.28 -7.54 13.00
C GLU A 75 4.02 -7.20 13.81
N ASP A 76 4.06 -6.13 14.62
CA ASP A 76 2.91 -5.73 15.44
C ASP A 76 1.76 -5.15 14.60
N ILE A 77 2.08 -4.47 13.51
CA ILE A 77 1.06 -4.05 12.52
C ILE A 77 0.47 -5.27 11.82
N ARG A 78 1.27 -6.27 11.41
CA ARG A 78 0.83 -7.50 10.76
C ARG A 78 -0.14 -8.32 11.63
N LYS A 79 0.04 -8.32 12.96
CA LYS A 79 -0.88 -8.96 13.89
C LYS A 79 -2.28 -8.32 13.90
N GLN A 80 -2.36 -7.02 13.58
CA GLN A 80 -3.63 -6.28 13.55
C GLN A 80 -4.29 -6.30 12.16
N ASP A 81 -3.49 -6.25 11.10
CA ASP A 81 -3.95 -6.32 9.71
C ASP A 81 -3.03 -7.25 8.91
N GLU A 82 -3.55 -8.44 8.64
CA GLU A 82 -2.85 -9.50 7.91
C GLU A 82 -2.47 -9.07 6.48
N TYR A 83 -3.22 -8.15 5.87
CA TYR A 83 -3.11 -7.86 4.44
C TYR A 83 -2.59 -6.46 4.12
N VAL A 84 -2.30 -5.63 5.11
CA VAL A 84 -1.70 -4.32 4.85
C VAL A 84 -0.30 -4.49 4.23
N PRO A 85 0.02 -3.79 3.13
CA PRO A 85 1.34 -3.84 2.53
C PRO A 85 2.40 -3.27 3.48
N LEU A 86 3.40 -4.07 3.77
CA LEU A 86 4.51 -3.72 4.65
C LEU A 86 5.81 -3.78 3.86
N ILE A 87 6.54 -2.67 3.83
CA ILE A 87 7.82 -2.54 3.13
C ILE A 87 8.91 -2.24 4.14
N MET A 88 9.95 -3.08 4.14
CA MET A 88 11.16 -2.87 4.92
C MET A 88 12.24 -2.25 4.05
N GLU A 89 12.79 -1.11 4.46
CA GLU A 89 13.96 -0.50 3.85
C GLU A 89 15.21 -0.78 4.69
N SER A 90 16.29 -1.23 4.04
CA SER A 90 17.57 -1.43 4.73
C SER A 90 18.76 -1.24 3.79
N SER A 91 19.86 -0.74 4.32
CA SER A 91 21.16 -0.78 3.65
C SER A 91 21.91 -2.11 3.84
N GLU A 92 21.40 -2.99 4.70
CA GLU A 92 21.98 -4.30 4.98
C GLU A 92 21.17 -5.38 4.26
N THR A 93 21.74 -5.96 3.22
CA THR A 93 21.09 -7.01 2.41
C THR A 93 20.76 -8.27 3.20
N ALA A 94 21.45 -8.53 4.31
CA ALA A 94 21.13 -9.63 5.22
C ALA A 94 19.70 -9.56 5.77
N ASN A 95 19.15 -8.34 5.93
CA ASN A 95 17.79 -8.13 6.39
C ASN A 95 16.72 -8.61 5.39
N LYS A 96 17.09 -8.79 4.12
CA LYS A 96 16.19 -9.32 3.08
C LYS A 96 15.67 -10.70 3.44
N TYR A 97 16.55 -11.61 3.87
CA TYR A 97 16.15 -12.97 4.23
C TYR A 97 15.08 -13.00 5.33
N ARG A 98 15.24 -12.13 6.33
CA ARG A 98 14.24 -12.01 7.40
C ARG A 98 12.95 -11.37 6.90
N ALA A 99 13.04 -10.30 6.10
CA ALA A 99 11.87 -9.66 5.52
C ALA A 99 11.06 -10.66 4.67
N ASP A 100 11.72 -11.45 3.82
CA ASP A 100 11.07 -12.48 3.00
C ASP A 100 10.37 -13.54 3.87
N ARG A 101 11.01 -13.98 4.95
CA ARG A 101 10.43 -14.95 5.90
C ARG A 101 9.19 -14.41 6.62
N GLU A 102 9.20 -13.13 6.99
CA GLU A 102 8.08 -12.45 7.65
C GLU A 102 7.06 -11.88 6.63
N HIS A 103 7.23 -12.18 5.33
CA HIS A 103 6.37 -11.69 4.24
C HIS A 103 6.28 -10.17 4.14
N PHE A 104 7.39 -9.48 4.39
CA PHE A 104 7.55 -8.06 4.12
C PHE A 104 8.21 -7.85 2.77
N HIS A 105 7.77 -6.86 2.02
CA HIS A 105 8.51 -6.43 0.84
C HIS A 105 9.81 -5.77 1.27
N PHE A 106 10.90 -6.09 0.60
CA PHE A 106 12.22 -5.56 0.93
C PHE A 106 12.73 -4.61 -0.15
N VAL A 107 13.34 -3.50 0.28
CA VAL A 107 14.00 -2.55 -0.60
C VAL A 107 15.40 -2.25 -0.07
N ASP A 108 16.42 -2.42 -0.93
CA ASP A 108 17.80 -2.08 -0.60
C ASP A 108 18.04 -0.57 -0.78
N LYS A 109 18.36 0.13 0.30
CA LYS A 109 18.68 1.57 0.28
C LYS A 109 19.90 1.91 -0.60
N ASN A 110 20.79 0.95 -0.82
CA ASN A 110 21.96 1.12 -1.66
C ASN A 110 21.69 0.83 -3.15
N SER A 111 20.50 0.35 -3.49
CA SER A 111 20.14 0.06 -4.87
C SER A 111 20.12 1.34 -5.71
N LYS A 112 20.78 1.32 -6.85
CA LYS A 112 20.70 2.40 -7.84
C LYS A 112 19.29 2.54 -8.41
N MET A 113 18.45 1.51 -8.24
CA MET A 113 17.07 1.46 -8.70
C MET A 113 16.06 1.68 -7.58
N LEU A 114 16.50 2.09 -6.38
CA LEU A 114 15.65 2.29 -5.19
C LEU A 114 14.31 2.99 -5.51
N SER A 115 14.37 4.10 -6.24
CA SER A 115 13.16 4.88 -6.57
C SER A 115 12.20 4.11 -7.49
N VAL A 116 12.74 3.27 -8.38
CA VAL A 116 11.95 2.47 -9.32
C VAL A 116 11.33 1.29 -8.61
N GLU A 117 12.11 0.59 -7.78
CA GLU A 117 11.66 -0.55 -6.98
C GLU A 117 10.57 -0.12 -6.00
N LEU A 118 10.79 0.98 -5.26
CA LEU A 118 9.80 1.52 -4.33
C LEU A 118 8.53 1.97 -5.05
N ARG A 119 8.65 2.59 -6.23
CA ARG A 119 7.51 2.96 -7.07
C ARG A 119 6.70 1.72 -7.45
N HIS A 120 7.37 0.68 -7.93
CA HIS A 120 6.74 -0.56 -8.35
C HIS A 120 5.94 -1.18 -7.19
N LEU A 121 6.55 -1.29 -6.00
CA LEU A 121 5.87 -1.80 -4.81
C LEU A 121 4.65 -0.97 -4.41
N ILE A 122 4.75 0.37 -4.48
CA ILE A 122 3.64 1.27 -4.19
C ILE A 122 2.50 1.09 -5.22
N GLU A 123 2.83 1.01 -6.50
CA GLU A 123 1.85 0.82 -7.57
C GLU A 123 1.17 -0.55 -7.47
N GLU A 124 1.92 -1.61 -7.23
CA GLU A 124 1.41 -2.98 -7.21
C GLU A 124 0.63 -3.30 -5.93
N HIS A 125 1.13 -2.88 -4.76
CA HIS A 125 0.59 -3.35 -3.48
C HIS A 125 -0.25 -2.31 -2.73
N MET A 126 0.02 -1.01 -2.90
CA MET A 126 -0.71 0.05 -2.20
C MET A 126 -1.88 0.63 -3.00
N GLY A 127 -2.23 0.01 -4.12
CA GLY A 127 -3.41 0.36 -4.92
C GLY A 127 -3.25 1.56 -5.85
N PHE A 128 -2.03 2.07 -6.07
CA PHE A 128 -1.80 3.22 -6.97
C PHE A 128 -1.73 2.86 -8.45
N GLY A 129 -1.36 1.63 -8.79
CA GLY A 129 -1.35 1.12 -10.16
C GLY A 129 -2.72 0.64 -10.64
N ASP A 130 -2.73 -0.04 -11.78
CA ASP A 130 -3.91 -0.74 -12.26
C ASP A 130 -4.33 -1.83 -11.28
N PHE A 131 -5.62 -2.09 -11.18
CA PHE A 131 -6.10 -3.24 -10.45
C PHE A 131 -6.05 -4.48 -11.33
N VAL A 132 -5.37 -5.52 -10.85
CA VAL A 132 -5.20 -6.78 -11.58
C VAL A 132 -5.95 -7.89 -10.85
N PHE A 133 -7.01 -8.39 -11.48
CA PHE A 133 -7.68 -9.60 -11.03
C PHE A 133 -6.80 -10.81 -11.34
N ARG A 134 -6.52 -11.62 -10.33
CA ARG A 134 -5.66 -12.80 -10.44
C ARG A 134 -6.42 -14.06 -10.03
N ASP A 135 -6.08 -15.15 -10.67
CA ASP A 135 -6.48 -16.47 -10.22
C ASP A 135 -5.79 -16.78 -8.87
N PRO A 136 -6.55 -17.18 -7.82
CA PRO A 136 -6.00 -17.37 -6.47
C PRO A 136 -5.00 -18.54 -6.37
N HIS A 137 -5.03 -19.49 -7.28
CA HIS A 137 -4.20 -20.71 -7.25
C HIS A 137 -2.96 -20.57 -8.14
N THR A 138 -3.13 -19.99 -9.32
CA THR A 138 -2.06 -19.88 -10.32
C THR A 138 -1.39 -18.51 -10.34
N HIS A 139 -1.97 -17.52 -9.67
CA HIS A 139 -1.59 -16.10 -9.68
C HIS A 139 -1.59 -15.43 -11.06
N LYS A 140 -2.10 -16.12 -12.09
CA LYS A 140 -2.20 -15.58 -13.44
C LYS A 140 -3.21 -14.44 -13.50
N GLU A 141 -2.89 -13.44 -14.31
CA GLU A 141 -3.78 -12.33 -14.60
C GLU A 141 -5.04 -12.82 -15.34
N ILE A 142 -6.21 -12.46 -14.81
CA ILE A 142 -7.53 -12.74 -15.43
C ILE A 142 -8.01 -11.49 -16.16
N ALA A 143 -7.91 -10.33 -15.51
CA ALA A 143 -8.32 -9.05 -16.05
C ALA A 143 -7.55 -7.91 -15.38
N ARG A 144 -7.44 -6.79 -16.11
CA ARG A 144 -6.80 -5.57 -15.62
C ARG A 144 -7.75 -4.40 -15.81
N VAL A 145 -7.85 -3.54 -14.79
CA VAL A 145 -8.69 -2.35 -14.82
C VAL A 145 -7.93 -1.14 -14.29
N SER A 146 -8.00 -0.03 -15.02
CA SER A 146 -7.32 1.22 -14.67
C SER A 146 -8.31 2.27 -14.15
N THR A 147 -9.60 2.12 -14.47
CA THR A 147 -10.65 3.09 -14.13
C THR A 147 -11.82 2.44 -13.41
N LEU A 148 -12.59 3.26 -12.66
CA LEU A 148 -13.81 2.80 -12.00
C LEU A 148 -14.84 2.24 -13.00
N LYS A 149 -14.93 2.84 -14.18
CA LYS A 149 -15.82 2.36 -15.25
C LYS A 149 -15.42 0.96 -15.70
N GLN A 150 -14.15 0.72 -15.95
CA GLN A 150 -13.64 -0.61 -16.29
C GLN A 150 -13.89 -1.63 -15.17
N LEU A 151 -13.72 -1.23 -13.90
CA LEU A 151 -14.06 -2.08 -12.76
C LEU A 151 -15.54 -2.48 -12.81
N GLN A 152 -16.44 -1.51 -12.97
CA GLN A 152 -17.87 -1.75 -13.06
C GLN A 152 -18.24 -2.69 -14.22
N ASP A 153 -17.64 -2.50 -15.40
CA ASP A 153 -17.92 -3.29 -16.60
C ASP A 153 -17.38 -4.73 -16.51
N ASN A 154 -16.41 -4.97 -15.63
CA ASN A 154 -15.75 -6.28 -15.50
C ASN A 154 -16.14 -7.05 -14.23
N ILE A 155 -16.64 -6.40 -13.18
CA ILE A 155 -16.84 -7.01 -11.87
C ILE A 155 -17.70 -8.29 -11.92
N PHE A 156 -18.72 -8.32 -12.78
CA PHE A 156 -19.61 -9.48 -12.95
C PHE A 156 -19.07 -10.57 -13.90
N LYS A 157 -17.92 -10.30 -14.54
CA LYS A 157 -17.26 -11.25 -15.45
C LYS A 157 -16.12 -11.99 -14.76
N ILE A 158 -15.70 -11.52 -13.59
CA ILE A 158 -14.61 -12.11 -12.82
C ILE A 158 -15.11 -13.39 -12.12
N PRO A 159 -14.35 -14.50 -12.20
CA PRO A 159 -14.68 -15.72 -11.45
C PRO A 159 -14.84 -15.45 -9.95
N SER A 160 -15.81 -16.13 -9.32
CA SER A 160 -16.13 -15.93 -7.92
C SER A 160 -14.94 -16.13 -6.98
N ASP A 161 -14.09 -17.12 -7.26
CA ASP A 161 -12.90 -17.42 -6.45
C ASP A 161 -11.88 -16.27 -6.49
N SER A 162 -11.66 -15.69 -7.67
CA SER A 162 -10.81 -14.51 -7.82
C SER A 162 -11.42 -13.30 -7.11
N MET A 163 -12.72 -13.11 -7.22
CA MET A 163 -13.41 -12.02 -6.53
C MET A 163 -13.28 -12.15 -5.02
N LEU A 164 -13.56 -13.34 -4.47
CA LEU A 164 -13.44 -13.63 -3.05
C LEU A 164 -12.00 -13.43 -2.55
N TYR A 165 -11.01 -13.89 -3.34
CA TYR A 165 -9.59 -13.69 -3.05
C TYR A 165 -9.24 -12.21 -2.86
N HIS A 166 -9.72 -11.34 -3.77
CA HIS A 166 -9.41 -9.92 -3.69
C HIS A 166 -10.21 -9.17 -2.62
N ILE A 167 -11.47 -9.55 -2.39
CA ILE A 167 -12.31 -8.94 -1.36
C ILE A 167 -11.78 -9.28 0.04
N SER A 168 -11.50 -10.56 0.32
CA SER A 168 -11.03 -11.00 1.64
C SER A 168 -9.69 -10.39 2.06
N ARG A 169 -8.91 -9.87 1.10
CA ARG A 169 -7.61 -9.22 1.33
C ARG A 169 -7.64 -7.70 1.21
N ASN A 170 -8.82 -7.11 1.14
CA ASN A 170 -9.03 -5.66 1.00
C ASN A 170 -8.34 -5.04 -0.23
N HIS A 171 -8.03 -5.83 -1.27
CA HIS A 171 -7.33 -5.32 -2.45
C HIS A 171 -8.16 -4.29 -3.20
N ILE A 172 -9.46 -4.54 -3.39
CA ILE A 172 -10.37 -3.62 -4.08
C ILE A 172 -10.57 -2.35 -3.25
N SER A 173 -10.83 -2.49 -1.95
CA SER A 173 -10.98 -1.36 -1.02
C SER A 173 -9.76 -0.45 -1.03
N ARG A 174 -8.56 -1.03 -0.97
CA ARG A 174 -7.30 -0.29 -1.00
C ARG A 174 -7.11 0.45 -2.33
N TRP A 175 -7.43 -0.19 -3.46
CA TRP A 175 -7.37 0.43 -4.78
C TRP A 175 -8.34 1.60 -4.92
N LEU A 176 -9.55 1.49 -4.36
CA LEU A 176 -10.53 2.57 -4.30
C LEU A 176 -10.08 3.71 -3.38
N CYS A 177 -9.54 3.39 -2.19
CA CYS A 177 -8.99 4.36 -1.25
C CYS A 177 -7.84 5.18 -1.87
N ALA A 178 -6.93 4.52 -2.61
CA ALA A 178 -5.83 5.20 -3.30
C ALA A 178 -6.32 6.23 -4.33
N ARG A 179 -7.55 6.07 -4.81
CA ARG A 179 -8.25 6.98 -5.74
C ARG A 179 -9.20 7.95 -5.04
N ALA A 180 -9.19 8.00 -3.71
CA ALA A 180 -10.08 8.83 -2.89
C ALA A 180 -11.58 8.53 -3.11
N ILE A 181 -11.93 7.28 -3.40
CA ILE A 181 -13.31 6.82 -3.60
C ILE A 181 -13.79 6.14 -2.30
N PHE A 182 -13.71 6.87 -1.19
CA PHE A 182 -14.00 6.37 0.15
C PHE A 182 -15.44 5.85 0.37
N PRO A 183 -16.50 6.43 -0.22
CA PRO A 183 -17.86 5.92 0.00
C PRO A 183 -18.10 4.49 -0.49
N VAL A 184 -17.25 4.00 -1.39
CA VAL A 184 -17.37 2.68 -2.03
C VAL A 184 -16.29 1.71 -1.54
N SER A 185 -15.27 2.23 -0.84
CA SER A 185 -14.13 1.43 -0.40
C SER A 185 -14.33 0.71 0.95
N LYS A 186 -15.42 1.03 1.65
CA LYS A 186 -15.78 0.42 2.96
C LYS A 186 -16.81 -0.67 2.78
#